data_2c480c1f09babecb2ff1e4ccf5a0a1c3
#
_entry.id   2c480c1f09babecb2ff1e4ccf5a0a1c3
#
_cell.length_a   1.000
_cell.length_b   1.000
_cell.length_c   1.000
_cell.angle_alpha   90.00
_cell.angle_beta   90.00
_cell.angle_gamma   90.00
#
_symmetry.space_group_name_H-M   'P 1'
#
loop_
_entity.id
_entity.type
_entity.pdbx_description
1 polymer ?
#
loop_
_entity_poly.entity_id
_entity_poly.type
_entity_poly.pdbx_seq_one_letter_code
_entity_poly.pdbx_strand_id
1 'polypeptide(L)'
;MDKQYQPTLTEVQDWVLKLYNTCEQTITEAERREQHKYAVMVQRPQDKKFLVKMLDESSQIRDRRILAKRIKTLLDQYGVPEFLNKRDSFLFKMYQAFGHHFDFIAIPIIKKRLRMDTSQVIINEARPQLTKHLATRAKEKIGQNVNLLGEVVLGNGEADHRYRHYLEALESPDINYISVKISGIYAQTHALNYEESFPELVSRMSALYQKAIDFPYTDEEGVRRSKFINLDMEEYKDTHFTLRLFKTVLSLPQFKNYSAGIVVQAYLPDAYDFQTELIEFAKARVAEGGAPIKMRLVKGCNLEMETVISSLRGWPNPIRPSKEEVDANYLHLLERALMPENARVLHLGVASHNLFSIAYAYLLAQKYGTAEYMTFEMLEGMANHLWRAQSMLGNRVILYTPVVKNEHFLNAVSYLVRRMDENTAPDNFLTHSFNLRPNTKEWDFLSKQFEDAYAMKDQLSHVSPRTQNRNLPYTPVPPADVLKNEPDTDFDLPQNQEWVRSIFSKWKKDGTEQPEIIPLQIGAETVVCESRYPYTDRCQDDEVCICEMSQADSAQVEKIIGIAEADPAGWRKTTLEERHRIMYEAANRLADMRGDLIGCMCAVTGGIYTAKQATANRYRLNVNR
;
A
#
# COMPACT_ATOMS: atom_id res chain seq x y z
N MET A 1 -2.35 -39.14 3.62
CA MET A 1 -2.94 -37.82 3.36
C MET A 1 -4.00 -38.01 2.29
N ASP A 2 -5.27 -37.88 2.64
CA ASP A 2 -6.34 -37.87 1.63
C ASP A 2 -6.05 -36.73 0.66
N LYS A 3 -6.24 -37.02 -0.65
CA LYS A 3 -6.04 -36.00 -1.68
C LYS A 3 -6.91 -34.79 -1.32
N GLN A 4 -6.25 -33.65 -1.10
CA GLN A 4 -6.92 -32.37 -0.85
C GLN A 4 -7.95 -32.13 -1.97
N TYR A 5 -9.20 -31.89 -1.59
CA TYR A 5 -10.26 -31.61 -2.58
C TYR A 5 -9.94 -30.30 -3.29
N GLN A 6 -10.01 -30.36 -4.60
CA GLN A 6 -9.94 -29.18 -5.47
C GLN A 6 -11.19 -29.18 -6.36
N PRO A 7 -11.98 -28.10 -6.39
CA PRO A 7 -13.09 -27.97 -7.32
C PRO A 7 -12.60 -28.15 -8.76
N THR A 8 -13.31 -28.94 -9.55
CA THR A 8 -13.01 -29.08 -10.98
C THR A 8 -13.40 -27.82 -11.74
N LEU A 9 -12.79 -27.58 -12.88
CA LEU A 9 -13.14 -26.43 -13.75
C LEU A 9 -14.62 -26.41 -14.10
N THR A 10 -15.22 -27.59 -14.36
CA THR A 10 -16.65 -27.72 -14.66
C THR A 10 -17.52 -27.30 -13.47
N GLU A 11 -17.21 -27.78 -12.26
CA GLU A 11 -17.95 -27.36 -11.05
C GLU A 11 -17.90 -25.86 -10.84
N VAL A 12 -16.72 -25.24 -11.07
CA VAL A 12 -16.56 -23.78 -10.97
C VAL A 12 -17.37 -23.06 -12.02
N GLN A 13 -17.32 -23.49 -13.29
CA GLN A 13 -18.08 -22.89 -14.39
C GLN A 13 -19.60 -22.98 -14.16
N ASP A 14 -20.10 -24.14 -13.71
CA ASP A 14 -21.51 -24.32 -13.37
C ASP A 14 -21.95 -23.37 -12.24
N TRP A 15 -21.10 -23.20 -11.23
CA TRP A 15 -21.39 -22.28 -10.13
C TRP A 15 -21.34 -20.82 -10.58
N VAL A 16 -20.36 -20.45 -11.42
CA VAL A 16 -20.27 -19.11 -12.02
C VAL A 16 -21.52 -18.79 -12.83
N LEU A 17 -22.03 -19.74 -13.63
CA LEU A 17 -23.26 -19.56 -14.39
C LEU A 17 -24.49 -19.37 -13.47
N LYS A 18 -24.59 -20.14 -12.39
CA LYS A 18 -25.63 -19.95 -11.38
C LYS A 18 -25.55 -18.57 -10.73
N LEU A 19 -24.36 -18.15 -10.32
CA LEU A 19 -24.13 -16.85 -9.70
C LEU A 19 -24.44 -15.71 -10.68
N TYR A 20 -23.99 -15.82 -11.93
CA TYR A 20 -24.31 -14.86 -13.00
C TYR A 20 -25.82 -14.71 -13.21
N ASN A 21 -26.56 -15.82 -13.34
CA ASN A 21 -28.00 -15.80 -13.51
C ASN A 21 -28.72 -15.14 -12.32
N THR A 22 -28.19 -15.34 -11.09
CA THR A 22 -28.72 -14.67 -9.88
C THR A 22 -28.42 -13.18 -9.91
N CYS A 23 -27.23 -12.76 -10.37
CA CYS A 23 -26.88 -11.35 -10.58
C CYS A 23 -27.84 -10.67 -11.56
N GLU A 24 -28.17 -11.33 -12.68
CA GLU A 24 -29.10 -10.81 -13.69
C GLU A 24 -30.53 -10.60 -13.16
N GLN A 25 -30.94 -11.39 -12.15
CA GLN A 25 -32.22 -11.21 -11.45
C GLN A 25 -32.20 -10.03 -10.46
N THR A 26 -31.03 -9.68 -9.93
CA THR A 26 -30.92 -8.66 -8.89
C THR A 26 -30.50 -7.29 -9.40
N ILE A 27 -29.96 -7.20 -10.62
CA ILE A 27 -29.49 -5.95 -11.20
C ILE A 27 -30.63 -5.00 -11.52
N THR A 28 -30.50 -3.74 -11.11
CA THR A 28 -31.47 -2.68 -11.41
C THR A 28 -31.14 -1.95 -12.71
N GLU A 29 -32.13 -1.28 -13.30
CA GLU A 29 -31.89 -0.45 -14.50
C GLU A 29 -30.90 0.70 -14.27
N ALA A 30 -30.84 1.24 -13.04
CA ALA A 30 -29.88 2.27 -12.69
C ALA A 30 -28.45 1.71 -12.72
N GLU A 31 -28.24 0.51 -12.20
CA GLU A 31 -26.94 -0.18 -12.22
C GLU A 31 -26.55 -0.61 -13.64
N ARG A 32 -27.48 -1.04 -14.47
CA ARG A 32 -27.21 -1.31 -15.89
C ARG A 32 -26.74 -0.06 -16.64
N ARG A 33 -27.34 1.11 -16.33
CA ARG A 33 -26.87 2.39 -16.88
C ARG A 33 -25.47 2.75 -16.40
N GLU A 34 -25.16 2.48 -15.14
CA GLU A 34 -23.81 2.70 -14.59
C GLU A 34 -22.77 1.77 -15.23
N GLN A 35 -23.09 0.48 -15.39
CA GLN A 35 -22.25 -0.46 -16.14
C GLN A 35 -21.99 0.02 -17.58
N HIS A 36 -23.02 0.50 -18.26
CA HIS A 36 -22.87 1.05 -19.61
C HIS A 36 -21.93 2.25 -19.66
N LYS A 37 -21.95 3.13 -18.65
CA LYS A 37 -21.02 4.23 -18.51
C LYS A 37 -19.55 3.74 -18.47
N TYR A 38 -19.27 2.73 -17.64
CA TYR A 38 -17.91 2.16 -17.55
C TYR A 38 -17.51 1.46 -18.86
N ALA A 39 -18.43 0.72 -19.50
CA ALA A 39 -18.16 0.09 -20.80
C ALA A 39 -17.76 1.13 -21.87
N VAL A 40 -18.42 2.29 -21.91
CA VAL A 40 -18.07 3.39 -22.82
C VAL A 40 -16.70 3.98 -22.45
N MET A 41 -16.40 4.19 -21.16
CA MET A 41 -15.10 4.72 -20.72
C MET A 41 -13.93 3.79 -21.04
N VAL A 42 -14.13 2.46 -21.01
CA VAL A 42 -13.12 1.48 -21.44
C VAL A 42 -12.78 1.65 -22.92
N GLN A 43 -13.79 1.87 -23.76
CA GLN A 43 -13.61 2.08 -25.19
C GLN A 43 -13.02 3.48 -25.54
N ARG A 44 -13.16 4.46 -24.63
CA ARG A 44 -12.78 5.86 -24.82
C ARG A 44 -11.92 6.40 -23.67
N PRO A 45 -10.63 6.13 -23.66
CA PRO A 45 -9.72 6.55 -22.59
C PRO A 45 -9.70 8.08 -22.31
N GLN A 46 -10.02 8.91 -23.32
CA GLN A 46 -10.14 10.36 -23.14
C GLN A 46 -11.31 10.75 -22.22
N ASP A 47 -12.42 10.01 -22.23
CA ASP A 47 -13.56 10.25 -21.37
C ASP A 47 -13.21 9.98 -19.90
N LYS A 48 -12.42 8.93 -19.66
CA LYS A 48 -11.84 8.63 -18.34
C LYS A 48 -10.91 9.76 -17.88
N LYS A 49 -9.97 10.21 -18.74
CA LYS A 49 -9.05 11.32 -18.42
C LYS A 49 -9.80 12.61 -18.10
N PHE A 50 -10.86 12.90 -18.83
CA PHE A 50 -11.74 14.04 -18.54
C PHE A 50 -12.34 13.93 -17.14
N LEU A 51 -12.95 12.79 -16.80
CA LEU A 51 -13.63 12.59 -15.52
C LEU A 51 -12.66 12.68 -14.34
N VAL A 52 -11.48 12.05 -14.44
CA VAL A 52 -10.43 12.11 -13.42
C VAL A 52 -10.02 13.57 -13.17
N LYS A 53 -9.70 14.32 -14.24
CA LYS A 53 -9.32 15.74 -14.10
C LYS A 53 -10.46 16.60 -13.57
N MET A 54 -11.69 16.32 -13.98
CA MET A 54 -12.87 17.02 -13.45
C MET A 54 -13.05 16.81 -11.95
N LEU A 55 -12.88 15.57 -11.47
CA LEU A 55 -12.97 15.25 -10.04
C LEU A 55 -11.85 15.95 -9.25
N ASP A 56 -10.61 15.82 -9.72
CA ASP A 56 -9.45 16.42 -9.07
C ASP A 56 -9.56 17.97 -9.02
N GLU A 57 -9.70 18.61 -10.16
CA GLU A 57 -9.71 20.07 -10.25
C GLU A 57 -10.95 20.71 -9.62
N SER A 58 -12.13 20.06 -9.70
CA SER A 58 -13.35 20.58 -9.06
C SER A 58 -13.28 20.54 -7.54
N SER A 59 -12.45 19.68 -6.96
CA SER A 59 -12.24 19.58 -5.52
C SER A 59 -11.15 20.52 -5.02
N GLN A 60 -10.12 20.80 -5.81
CA GLN A 60 -8.99 21.67 -5.44
C GLN A 60 -9.30 23.16 -5.69
N ILE A 61 -9.94 23.51 -6.82
CA ILE A 61 -10.16 24.89 -7.20
C ILE A 61 -11.38 25.48 -6.46
N ARG A 62 -11.12 26.40 -5.54
CA ARG A 62 -12.17 27.10 -4.77
C ARG A 62 -12.82 28.26 -5.54
N ASP A 63 -12.00 29.00 -6.32
CA ASP A 63 -12.52 30.13 -7.11
C ASP A 63 -13.38 29.61 -8.27
N ARG A 64 -14.65 30.07 -8.29
CA ARG A 64 -15.64 29.66 -9.27
C ARG A 64 -15.27 30.03 -10.71
N ARG A 65 -14.68 31.22 -10.93
CA ARG A 65 -14.33 31.68 -12.28
C ARG A 65 -13.14 30.94 -12.84
N ILE A 66 -12.15 30.65 -11.98
CA ILE A 66 -10.98 29.83 -12.36
C ILE A 66 -11.44 28.42 -12.71
N LEU A 67 -12.29 27.81 -11.88
CA LEU A 67 -12.84 26.48 -12.14
C LEU A 67 -13.66 26.45 -13.44
N ALA A 68 -14.48 27.49 -13.69
CA ALA A 68 -15.27 27.59 -14.92
C ALA A 68 -14.39 27.61 -16.17
N LYS A 69 -13.34 28.41 -16.19
CA LYS A 69 -12.36 28.44 -17.29
C LYS A 69 -11.68 27.08 -17.48
N ARG A 70 -11.34 26.45 -16.37
CA ARG A 70 -10.65 25.17 -16.40
C ARG A 70 -11.54 24.06 -16.94
N ILE A 71 -12.79 23.95 -16.51
CA ILE A 71 -13.78 23.00 -17.06
C ILE A 71 -13.94 23.21 -18.57
N LYS A 72 -14.03 24.47 -19.01
CA LYS A 72 -14.09 24.76 -20.45
C LYS A 72 -12.84 24.24 -21.17
N THR A 73 -11.64 24.50 -20.64
CA THR A 73 -10.39 23.98 -21.22
C THR A 73 -10.39 22.45 -21.30
N LEU A 74 -10.88 21.75 -20.27
CA LEU A 74 -10.98 20.29 -20.29
C LEU A 74 -11.96 19.79 -21.37
N LEU A 75 -13.11 20.45 -21.52
CA LEU A 75 -14.07 20.14 -22.59
C LEU A 75 -13.52 20.41 -23.98
N ASP A 76 -12.74 21.48 -24.15
CA ASP A 76 -12.09 21.80 -25.44
C ASP A 76 -10.98 20.78 -25.76
N GLN A 77 -10.28 20.27 -24.74
CA GLN A 77 -9.19 19.31 -24.90
C GLN A 77 -9.65 17.87 -25.12
N TYR A 78 -10.64 17.41 -24.36
CA TYR A 78 -11.07 16.01 -24.35
C TYR A 78 -12.42 15.78 -25.05
N GLY A 79 -13.16 16.86 -25.36
CA GLY A 79 -14.52 16.80 -25.86
C GLY A 79 -15.56 16.57 -24.74
N VAL A 80 -16.84 16.56 -25.11
CA VAL A 80 -17.92 16.19 -24.21
C VAL A 80 -18.00 14.67 -24.11
N PRO A 81 -17.90 14.08 -22.90
CA PRO A 81 -17.88 12.63 -22.74
C PRO A 81 -19.12 11.93 -23.31
N GLU A 82 -18.93 10.79 -23.99
CA GLU A 82 -20.02 10.03 -24.58
C GLU A 82 -20.82 9.22 -23.57
N PHE A 83 -20.25 8.90 -22.41
CA PHE A 83 -20.97 8.20 -21.34
C PHE A 83 -22.09 9.02 -20.70
N LEU A 84 -22.16 10.33 -20.97
CA LEU A 84 -23.19 11.19 -20.44
C LEU A 84 -24.54 10.91 -21.12
N ASN A 85 -25.61 10.99 -20.33
CA ASN A 85 -26.95 10.94 -20.90
C ASN A 85 -27.20 12.16 -21.82
N LYS A 86 -28.22 12.06 -22.68
CA LYS A 86 -28.54 13.10 -23.69
C LYS A 86 -28.70 14.50 -23.08
N ARG A 87 -29.31 14.61 -21.89
CA ARG A 87 -29.53 15.88 -21.20
C ARG A 87 -28.22 16.47 -20.69
N ASP A 88 -27.40 15.67 -20.01
CA ASP A 88 -26.12 16.13 -19.46
C ASP A 88 -25.14 16.45 -20.59
N SER A 89 -25.10 15.64 -21.65
CA SER A 89 -24.30 15.91 -22.86
C SER A 89 -24.71 17.26 -23.51
N PHE A 90 -26.00 17.53 -23.64
CA PHE A 90 -26.49 18.81 -24.16
C PHE A 90 -26.06 19.97 -23.25
N LEU A 91 -26.18 19.84 -21.93
CA LEU A 91 -25.77 20.87 -20.99
C LEU A 91 -24.26 21.14 -21.06
N PHE A 92 -23.42 20.11 -21.18
CA PHE A 92 -21.98 20.28 -21.34
C PHE A 92 -21.61 20.92 -22.70
N LYS A 93 -22.31 20.60 -23.78
CA LYS A 93 -22.13 21.27 -25.09
C LYS A 93 -22.51 22.76 -25.02
N MET A 94 -23.63 23.07 -24.38
CA MET A 94 -24.04 24.46 -24.13
C MET A 94 -23.03 25.18 -23.25
N TYR A 95 -22.53 24.51 -22.22
CA TYR A 95 -21.50 25.08 -21.34
C TYR A 95 -20.19 25.32 -22.11
N GLN A 96 -19.74 24.39 -22.95
CA GLN A 96 -18.55 24.54 -23.78
C GLN A 96 -18.67 25.77 -24.70
N ALA A 97 -19.84 26.01 -25.27
CA ALA A 97 -20.10 27.12 -26.16
C ALA A 97 -20.23 28.47 -25.43
N PHE A 98 -20.98 28.53 -24.31
CA PHE A 98 -21.41 29.78 -23.68
C PHE A 98 -21.15 29.85 -22.16
N GLY A 99 -20.62 28.80 -21.55
CA GLY A 99 -20.64 28.58 -20.08
C GLY A 99 -19.87 29.56 -19.24
N HIS A 100 -18.88 30.27 -19.79
CA HIS A 100 -18.13 31.29 -19.07
C HIS A 100 -18.97 32.55 -18.70
N HIS A 101 -20.13 32.72 -19.30
CA HIS A 101 -21.09 33.77 -18.94
C HIS A 101 -22.09 33.34 -17.86
N PHE A 102 -22.25 32.02 -17.63
CA PHE A 102 -23.22 31.44 -16.71
C PHE A 102 -22.57 30.62 -15.58
N ASP A 103 -21.31 30.92 -15.25
CA ASP A 103 -20.51 30.19 -14.25
C ASP A 103 -21.20 30.12 -12.87
N PHE A 104 -21.94 31.15 -12.50
CA PHE A 104 -22.64 31.25 -11.21
C PHE A 104 -23.78 30.23 -11.06
N ILE A 105 -24.36 29.76 -12.15
CA ILE A 105 -25.38 28.70 -12.16
C ILE A 105 -24.74 27.33 -12.46
N ALA A 106 -23.88 27.28 -13.48
CA ALA A 106 -23.35 26.01 -13.99
C ALA A 106 -22.41 25.31 -13.00
N ILE A 107 -21.50 26.04 -12.36
CA ILE A 107 -20.52 25.42 -11.45
C ILE A 107 -21.16 24.77 -10.22
N PRO A 108 -22.11 25.39 -9.51
CA PRO A 108 -22.84 24.71 -8.44
C PRO A 108 -23.57 23.44 -8.90
N ILE A 109 -24.20 23.47 -10.09
CA ILE A 109 -24.89 22.31 -10.65
C ILE A 109 -23.91 21.17 -10.96
N ILE A 110 -22.78 21.47 -11.63
CA ILE A 110 -21.74 20.50 -11.94
C ILE A 110 -21.17 19.90 -10.65
N LYS A 111 -20.79 20.72 -9.67
CA LYS A 111 -20.29 20.21 -8.37
C LYS A 111 -21.33 19.33 -7.66
N LYS A 112 -22.59 19.72 -7.65
CA LYS A 112 -23.68 18.91 -7.07
C LYS A 112 -23.82 17.57 -7.80
N ARG A 113 -23.75 17.57 -9.14
CA ARG A 113 -23.88 16.36 -9.96
C ARG A 113 -22.71 15.40 -9.71
N LEU A 114 -21.47 15.90 -9.72
CA LEU A 114 -20.29 15.08 -9.40
C LEU A 114 -20.41 14.43 -8.03
N ARG A 115 -20.85 15.17 -7.02
CA ARG A 115 -21.08 14.61 -5.67
C ARG A 115 -22.18 13.56 -5.64
N MET A 116 -23.26 13.75 -6.39
CA MET A 116 -24.35 12.76 -6.48
C MET A 116 -23.88 11.47 -7.14
N ASP A 117 -23.11 11.58 -8.23
CA ASP A 117 -22.57 10.40 -8.94
C ASP A 117 -21.55 9.63 -8.07
N THR A 118 -20.81 10.32 -7.21
CA THR A 118 -19.83 9.67 -6.30
C THR A 118 -20.45 9.18 -4.99
N SER A 119 -21.65 9.63 -4.61
CA SER A 119 -22.32 9.30 -3.34
C SER A 119 -22.76 7.83 -3.24
N GLN A 120 -22.75 7.09 -4.31
CA GLN A 120 -23.02 5.64 -4.30
C GLN A 120 -21.80 4.84 -3.82
N VAL A 121 -20.60 5.37 -4.05
CA VAL A 121 -19.32 4.72 -3.69
C VAL A 121 -18.79 5.27 -2.37
N ILE A 122 -18.94 6.58 -2.14
CA ILE A 122 -18.45 7.27 -0.94
C ILE A 122 -19.61 7.82 -0.16
N ILE A 123 -19.78 7.30 1.04
CA ILE A 123 -20.89 7.71 1.91
C ILE A 123 -20.49 8.94 2.70
N ASN A 124 -21.42 9.91 2.80
CA ASN A 124 -21.20 11.07 3.65
C ASN A 124 -21.20 10.65 5.12
N GLU A 125 -20.14 11.00 5.83
CA GLU A 125 -19.97 10.71 7.26
C GLU A 125 -20.94 11.45 8.17
N ALA A 126 -21.60 12.51 7.67
CA ALA A 126 -22.60 13.25 8.46
C ALA A 126 -23.64 12.27 9.03
N ARG A 127 -23.85 12.36 10.36
CA ARG A 127 -24.62 11.37 11.11
C ARG A 127 -25.96 10.98 10.51
N PRO A 128 -26.85 11.87 10.08
CA PRO A 128 -28.13 11.45 9.53
C PRO A 128 -27.99 10.55 8.28
N GLN A 129 -27.01 10.82 7.41
CA GLN A 129 -26.78 10.07 6.18
C GLN A 129 -26.12 8.72 6.46
N LEU A 130 -25.06 8.71 7.26
CA LEU A 130 -24.33 7.49 7.61
C LEU A 130 -25.23 6.53 8.39
N THR A 131 -25.89 6.98 9.47
CA THR A 131 -26.82 6.15 10.25
C THR A 131 -27.92 5.54 9.39
N LYS A 132 -28.51 6.33 8.48
CA LYS A 132 -29.54 5.83 7.54
C LYS A 132 -28.97 4.76 6.61
N HIS A 133 -27.76 4.96 6.09
CA HIS A 133 -27.10 4.01 5.21
C HIS A 133 -26.83 2.68 5.92
N LEU A 134 -26.17 2.74 7.09
CA LEU A 134 -25.86 1.56 7.91
C LEU A 134 -27.12 0.79 8.32
N ALA A 135 -28.16 1.50 8.76
CA ALA A 135 -29.46 0.89 9.09
C ALA A 135 -30.14 0.23 7.89
N THR A 136 -29.97 0.77 6.68
CA THR A 136 -30.49 0.14 5.46
C THR A 136 -29.78 -1.17 5.19
N ARG A 137 -28.45 -1.19 5.27
CA ARG A 137 -27.64 -2.40 5.06
C ARG A 137 -27.88 -3.46 6.13
N ALA A 138 -28.06 -3.05 7.38
CA ALA A 138 -28.43 -3.95 8.46
C ALA A 138 -29.76 -4.67 8.19
N LYS A 139 -30.80 -3.95 7.70
CA LYS A 139 -32.08 -4.56 7.29
C LYS A 139 -31.92 -5.57 6.14
N GLU A 140 -30.94 -5.36 5.27
CA GLU A 140 -30.58 -6.27 4.19
C GLU A 140 -29.68 -7.43 4.67
N LYS A 141 -29.35 -7.49 5.98
CA LYS A 141 -28.43 -8.46 6.61
C LYS A 141 -27.02 -8.41 6.00
N ILE A 142 -26.57 -7.23 5.65
CA ILE A 142 -25.25 -6.98 5.07
C ILE A 142 -24.37 -6.30 6.11
N GLY A 143 -23.22 -6.93 6.41
CA GLY A 143 -22.20 -6.36 7.28
C GLY A 143 -21.56 -5.12 6.66
N GLN A 144 -21.16 -4.16 7.48
CA GLN A 144 -20.52 -2.93 7.03
C GLN A 144 -19.16 -2.75 7.70
N ASN A 145 -18.09 -2.72 6.91
CA ASN A 145 -16.78 -2.31 7.35
C ASN A 145 -16.56 -0.84 6.98
N VAL A 146 -16.69 0.04 7.95
CA VAL A 146 -16.55 1.49 7.75
C VAL A 146 -15.07 1.86 7.61
N ASN A 147 -14.71 2.44 6.48
CA ASN A 147 -13.38 2.98 6.23
C ASN A 147 -13.42 4.51 6.23
N LEU A 148 -12.84 5.10 7.28
CA LEU A 148 -12.67 6.54 7.39
C LEU A 148 -11.60 7.00 6.40
N LEU A 149 -12.01 7.58 5.26
CA LEU A 149 -11.08 8.01 4.22
C LEU A 149 -10.18 9.16 4.69
N GLY A 150 -8.91 9.06 4.34
CA GLY A 150 -7.91 10.09 4.56
C GLY A 150 -6.65 9.82 3.75
N GLU A 151 -5.96 10.89 3.35
CA GLU A 151 -4.66 10.83 2.69
C GLU A 151 -3.56 10.39 3.65
N VAL A 152 -2.37 10.11 3.11
CA VAL A 152 -1.16 9.86 3.90
C VAL A 152 -0.92 11.04 4.82
N VAL A 153 -0.70 10.76 6.10
CA VAL A 153 -0.53 11.76 7.14
C VAL A 153 0.89 12.30 7.11
N LEU A 154 1.04 13.62 6.98
CA LEU A 154 2.34 14.29 6.88
C LEU A 154 2.93 14.69 8.23
N GLY A 155 2.14 14.72 9.29
CA GLY A 155 2.59 15.17 10.61
C GLY A 155 1.80 14.57 11.77
N ASN A 156 2.40 14.59 12.96
CA ASN A 156 1.81 13.99 14.16
C ASN A 156 0.46 14.60 14.53
N GLY A 157 0.27 15.91 14.38
CA GLY A 157 -1.01 16.57 14.69
C GLY A 157 -2.18 16.05 13.85
N GLU A 158 -1.95 15.74 12.57
CA GLU A 158 -2.95 15.14 11.70
C GLU A 158 -3.18 13.67 12.04
N ALA A 159 -2.10 12.91 12.34
CA ALA A 159 -2.20 11.54 12.81
C ALA A 159 -3.02 11.44 14.10
N ASP A 160 -2.78 12.34 15.07
CA ASP A 160 -3.52 12.41 16.33
C ASP A 160 -5.00 12.78 16.11
N HIS A 161 -5.28 13.67 15.14
CA HIS A 161 -6.65 13.98 14.77
C HIS A 161 -7.36 12.76 14.19
N ARG A 162 -6.72 12.03 13.27
CA ARG A 162 -7.27 10.82 12.66
C ARG A 162 -7.41 9.68 13.65
N TYR A 163 -6.42 9.51 14.52
CA TYR A 163 -6.49 8.53 15.60
C TYR A 163 -7.69 8.78 16.53
N ARG A 164 -7.92 10.03 16.96
CA ARG A 164 -9.12 10.41 17.72
C ARG A 164 -10.41 10.12 16.96
N HIS A 165 -10.42 10.35 15.66
CA HIS A 165 -11.56 10.06 14.80
C HIS A 165 -11.90 8.56 14.75
N TYR A 166 -10.89 7.66 14.75
CA TYR A 166 -11.13 6.22 14.91
C TYR A 166 -11.73 5.88 16.27
N LEU A 167 -11.24 6.49 17.34
CA LEU A 167 -11.80 6.30 18.70
C LEU A 167 -13.27 6.75 18.78
N GLU A 168 -13.60 7.91 18.21
CA GLU A 168 -14.97 8.43 18.11
C GLU A 168 -15.88 7.51 17.29
N ALA A 169 -15.38 6.97 16.19
CA ALA A 169 -16.13 6.01 15.37
C ALA A 169 -16.46 4.73 16.16
N LEU A 170 -15.52 4.25 16.98
CA LEU A 170 -15.74 3.09 17.84
C LEU A 170 -16.75 3.36 18.99
N GLU A 171 -16.92 4.60 19.43
CA GLU A 171 -17.98 4.96 20.40
C GLU A 171 -19.37 4.97 19.76
N SER A 172 -19.46 5.12 18.45
CA SER A 172 -20.73 5.20 17.73
C SER A 172 -21.54 3.89 17.81
N PRO A 173 -22.80 3.92 18.24
CA PRO A 173 -23.63 2.71 18.30
C PRO A 173 -23.92 2.08 16.93
N ASP A 174 -23.81 2.85 15.84
CA ASP A 174 -24.14 2.42 14.49
C ASP A 174 -22.96 1.73 13.78
N ILE A 175 -21.73 1.89 14.27
CA ILE A 175 -20.51 1.37 13.65
C ILE A 175 -20.02 0.16 14.45
N ASN A 176 -20.02 -1.01 13.82
CA ASN A 176 -19.63 -2.28 14.45
C ASN A 176 -18.29 -2.82 13.94
N TYR A 177 -17.85 -2.34 12.79
CA TYR A 177 -16.63 -2.80 12.13
C TYR A 177 -15.94 -1.63 11.42
N ILE A 178 -14.64 -1.43 11.69
CA ILE A 178 -13.82 -0.42 11.02
C ILE A 178 -12.54 -1.02 10.45
N SER A 179 -12.01 -0.40 9.40
CA SER A 179 -10.64 -0.60 8.92
C SER A 179 -9.72 0.51 9.42
N VAL A 180 -8.53 0.13 9.88
CA VAL A 180 -7.49 1.04 10.36
C VAL A 180 -6.21 0.79 9.57
N LYS A 181 -5.49 1.85 9.24
CA LYS A 181 -4.17 1.82 8.60
C LYS A 181 -3.12 2.35 9.56
N ILE A 182 -1.94 1.74 9.59
CA ILE A 182 -0.85 2.22 10.46
C ILE A 182 -0.44 3.65 10.11
N SER A 183 -0.40 3.99 8.82
CA SER A 183 -0.12 5.33 8.33
C SER A 183 -1.15 6.38 8.77
N GLY A 184 -2.35 5.96 9.14
CA GLY A 184 -3.42 6.81 9.64
C GLY A 184 -3.36 7.10 11.14
N ILE A 185 -2.66 6.28 11.91
CA ILE A 185 -2.56 6.43 13.37
C ILE A 185 -1.18 6.91 13.84
N TYR A 186 -0.19 6.94 12.95
CA TYR A 186 1.14 7.45 13.24
C TYR A 186 1.79 7.98 11.95
N ALA A 187 2.27 9.24 11.96
CA ALA A 187 2.70 9.93 10.75
C ALA A 187 4.08 9.55 10.25
N GLN A 188 4.90 8.97 11.08
CA GLN A 188 6.34 8.93 10.86
C GLN A 188 6.90 7.50 10.87
N THR A 189 6.10 6.54 10.41
CA THR A 189 6.59 5.18 10.20
C THR A 189 7.56 5.15 9.02
N HIS A 190 8.79 4.75 9.29
CA HIS A 190 9.83 4.55 8.28
C HIS A 190 10.70 3.37 8.70
N ALA A 191 11.20 2.60 7.74
CA ALA A 191 12.00 1.40 8.00
C ALA A 191 13.18 1.64 8.99
N LEU A 192 13.77 2.84 8.96
CA LEU A 192 14.88 3.20 9.85
C LEU A 192 14.45 3.58 11.28
N ASN A 193 13.15 3.79 11.54
CA ASN A 193 12.67 4.16 12.89
C ASN A 193 11.56 3.24 13.40
N TYR A 194 11.42 2.06 12.83
CA TYR A 194 10.38 1.12 13.27
C TYR A 194 10.51 0.77 14.75
N GLU A 195 11.70 0.57 15.27
CA GLU A 195 11.89 0.21 16.67
C GLU A 195 11.51 1.35 17.64
N GLU A 196 11.79 2.60 17.27
CA GLU A 196 11.44 3.78 18.07
C GLU A 196 9.95 4.10 18.02
N SER A 197 9.33 3.89 16.86
CA SER A 197 7.88 4.13 16.66
C SER A 197 7.01 2.99 17.18
N PHE A 198 7.55 1.79 17.31
CA PHE A 198 6.81 0.59 17.65
C PHE A 198 6.05 0.66 18.99
N PRO A 199 6.65 1.12 20.11
CA PRO A 199 5.95 1.24 21.38
C PRO A 199 4.72 2.15 21.33
N GLU A 200 4.80 3.28 20.63
CA GLU A 200 3.69 4.21 20.45
C GLU A 200 2.58 3.57 19.62
N LEU A 201 2.92 2.86 18.54
CA LEU A 201 1.94 2.15 17.72
C LEU A 201 1.28 1.02 18.49
N VAL A 202 2.02 0.27 19.31
CA VAL A 202 1.44 -0.75 20.22
C VAL A 202 0.47 -0.09 21.19
N SER A 203 0.81 1.06 21.76
CA SER A 203 -0.06 1.82 22.67
C SER A 203 -1.34 2.27 21.96
N ARG A 204 -1.23 2.89 20.79
CA ARG A 204 -2.39 3.38 20.01
C ARG A 204 -3.30 2.25 19.55
N MET A 205 -2.74 1.15 19.03
CA MET A 205 -3.53 -0.01 18.63
C MET A 205 -4.19 -0.69 19.83
N SER A 206 -3.49 -0.79 20.97
CA SER A 206 -4.08 -1.32 22.21
C SER A 206 -5.28 -0.49 22.67
N ALA A 207 -5.17 0.83 22.61
CA ALA A 207 -6.29 1.71 22.98
C ALA A 207 -7.48 1.57 22.01
N LEU A 208 -7.24 1.37 20.70
CA LEU A 208 -8.31 1.10 19.72
C LEU A 208 -9.01 -0.24 20.02
N TYR A 209 -8.25 -1.30 20.28
CA TYR A 209 -8.82 -2.61 20.62
C TYR A 209 -9.58 -2.56 21.96
N GLN A 210 -9.04 -1.86 22.95
CA GLN A 210 -9.75 -1.67 24.22
C GLN A 210 -11.06 -0.90 24.02
N LYS A 211 -11.03 0.17 23.22
CA LYS A 211 -12.25 0.93 22.88
C LYS A 211 -13.30 0.05 22.18
N ALA A 212 -12.88 -0.83 21.26
CA ALA A 212 -13.77 -1.76 20.58
C ALA A 212 -14.42 -2.78 21.56
N ILE A 213 -13.74 -3.15 22.63
CA ILE A 213 -14.25 -4.01 23.70
C ILE A 213 -15.22 -3.24 24.61
N ASP A 214 -14.87 -2.01 24.98
CA ASP A 214 -15.63 -1.19 25.94
C ASP A 214 -16.96 -0.68 25.37
N PHE A 215 -17.06 -0.55 24.04
CA PHE A 215 -18.26 -0.11 23.31
C PHE A 215 -18.86 -1.23 22.44
N PRO A 216 -19.30 -2.35 23.05
CA PRO A 216 -19.84 -3.47 22.29
C PRO A 216 -21.18 -3.11 21.63
N TYR A 217 -21.57 -3.91 20.65
CA TYR A 217 -22.89 -3.86 20.05
C TYR A 217 -23.67 -5.15 20.33
N THR A 218 -24.98 -5.11 20.12
CA THR A 218 -25.82 -6.31 20.16
C THR A 218 -26.11 -6.74 18.73
N ASP A 219 -25.80 -7.99 18.40
CA ASP A 219 -26.05 -8.54 17.06
C ASP A 219 -27.55 -8.90 16.85
N GLU A 220 -27.89 -9.40 15.68
CA GLU A 220 -29.26 -9.77 15.30
C GLU A 220 -29.82 -10.94 16.16
N GLU A 221 -28.94 -11.72 16.75
CA GLU A 221 -29.27 -12.85 17.63
C GLU A 221 -29.41 -12.40 19.10
N GLY A 222 -29.26 -11.12 19.39
CA GLY A 222 -29.31 -10.55 20.75
C GLY A 222 -28.02 -10.75 21.55
N VAL A 223 -26.95 -11.22 20.95
CA VAL A 223 -25.67 -11.46 21.62
C VAL A 223 -24.83 -10.19 21.65
N ARG A 224 -24.28 -9.86 22.82
CA ARG A 224 -23.35 -8.74 22.99
C ARG A 224 -21.96 -9.11 22.46
N ARG A 225 -21.47 -8.36 21.46
CA ARG A 225 -20.18 -8.59 20.81
C ARG A 225 -19.31 -7.34 20.82
N SER A 226 -18.02 -7.52 21.00
CA SER A 226 -17.04 -6.45 20.78
C SER A 226 -17.07 -5.99 19.32
N LYS A 227 -16.83 -4.71 19.08
CA LYS A 227 -16.66 -4.20 17.71
C LYS A 227 -15.41 -4.78 17.07
N PHE A 228 -15.41 -4.87 15.76
CA PHE A 228 -14.33 -5.50 15.01
C PHE A 228 -13.43 -4.45 14.35
N ILE A 229 -12.12 -4.63 14.45
CA ILE A 229 -11.12 -3.81 13.78
C ILE A 229 -10.32 -4.68 12.83
N ASN A 230 -10.25 -4.26 11.56
CA ASN A 230 -9.35 -4.84 10.57
C ASN A 230 -8.17 -3.91 10.35
N LEU A 231 -6.96 -4.44 10.44
CA LEU A 231 -5.75 -3.71 10.11
C LEU A 231 -5.50 -3.87 8.60
N ASP A 232 -5.70 -2.79 7.85
CA ASP A 232 -5.51 -2.79 6.40
C ASP A 232 -4.01 -2.75 6.06
N MET A 233 -3.64 -3.46 4.99
CA MET A 233 -2.29 -3.47 4.45
C MET A 233 -2.17 -2.43 3.34
N GLU A 234 -1.02 -1.74 3.30
CA GLU A 234 -0.76 -0.69 2.32
C GLU A 234 0.39 -1.09 1.37
N GLU A 235 1.57 -0.51 1.51
CA GLU A 235 2.72 -0.78 0.67
C GLU A 235 3.54 -1.98 1.19
N TYR A 236 4.34 -2.59 0.31
CA TYR A 236 5.23 -3.70 0.66
C TYR A 236 6.12 -3.40 1.87
N LYS A 237 6.66 -2.18 1.93
CA LYS A 237 7.54 -1.72 3.02
C LYS A 237 6.92 -1.88 4.42
N ASP A 238 5.59 -1.77 4.52
CA ASP A 238 4.88 -1.79 5.80
C ASP A 238 4.41 -3.20 6.20
N THR A 239 4.55 -4.19 5.31
CA THR A 239 3.92 -5.52 5.48
C THR A 239 4.47 -6.25 6.70
N HIS A 240 5.78 -6.41 6.83
CA HIS A 240 6.41 -7.09 7.97
C HIS A 240 6.13 -6.36 9.29
N PHE A 241 6.19 -5.03 9.25
CA PHE A 241 5.96 -4.19 10.41
C PHE A 241 4.51 -4.26 10.90
N THR A 242 3.54 -4.22 9.98
CA THR A 242 2.11 -4.35 10.27
C THR A 242 1.77 -5.71 10.87
N LEU A 243 2.35 -6.78 10.31
CA LEU A 243 2.18 -8.14 10.83
C LEU A 243 2.76 -8.30 12.24
N ARG A 244 3.96 -7.77 12.49
CA ARG A 244 4.58 -7.74 13.82
C ARG A 244 3.71 -6.99 14.83
N LEU A 245 3.21 -5.80 14.47
CA LEU A 245 2.34 -4.98 15.31
C LEU A 245 1.06 -5.74 15.68
N PHE A 246 0.38 -6.31 14.68
CA PHE A 246 -0.85 -7.08 14.86
C PHE A 246 -0.67 -8.23 15.88
N LYS A 247 0.36 -9.05 15.69
CA LYS A 247 0.66 -10.17 16.59
C LYS A 247 1.04 -9.70 17.99
N THR A 248 1.89 -8.68 18.10
CA THR A 248 2.35 -8.15 19.38
C THR A 248 1.17 -7.64 20.22
N VAL A 249 0.30 -6.82 19.63
CA VAL A 249 -0.85 -6.27 20.36
C VAL A 249 -1.83 -7.38 20.77
N LEU A 250 -2.15 -8.32 19.88
CA LEU A 250 -3.06 -9.42 20.20
C LEU A 250 -2.49 -10.44 21.20
N SER A 251 -1.16 -10.47 21.38
CA SER A 251 -0.51 -11.30 22.40
C SER A 251 -0.60 -10.73 23.81
N LEU A 252 -1.05 -9.48 23.98
CA LEU A 252 -1.26 -8.89 25.30
C LEU A 252 -2.42 -9.60 26.01
N PRO A 253 -2.28 -9.91 27.33
CA PRO A 253 -3.27 -10.71 28.07
C PRO A 253 -4.70 -10.19 27.99
N GLN A 254 -4.90 -8.86 28.00
CA GLN A 254 -6.22 -8.23 27.95
C GLN A 254 -6.95 -8.47 26.62
N PHE A 255 -6.22 -8.80 25.55
CA PHE A 255 -6.79 -9.06 24.22
C PHE A 255 -6.90 -10.55 23.88
N LYS A 256 -6.65 -11.45 24.85
CA LYS A 256 -6.75 -12.90 24.63
C LYS A 256 -8.07 -13.33 24.02
N ASN A 257 -9.19 -12.74 24.45
CA ASN A 257 -10.54 -13.04 23.97
C ASN A 257 -11.05 -12.07 22.90
N TYR A 258 -10.22 -11.17 22.40
CA TYR A 258 -10.57 -10.23 21.35
C TYR A 258 -10.21 -10.77 19.98
N SER A 259 -11.17 -10.75 19.04
CA SER A 259 -10.94 -11.12 17.63
C SER A 259 -10.74 -9.86 16.80
N ALA A 260 -9.66 -9.81 16.04
CA ALA A 260 -9.35 -8.74 15.09
C ALA A 260 -8.95 -9.31 13.74
N GLY A 261 -8.89 -8.44 12.72
CA GLY A 261 -8.53 -8.83 11.36
C GLY A 261 -7.26 -8.15 10.86
N ILE A 262 -6.62 -8.79 9.87
CA ILE A 262 -5.50 -8.26 9.11
C ILE A 262 -5.66 -8.63 7.63
N VAL A 263 -5.00 -7.88 6.72
CA VAL A 263 -5.04 -8.13 5.27
C VAL A 263 -3.79 -8.88 4.81
N VAL A 264 -3.97 -9.83 3.89
CA VAL A 264 -2.89 -10.47 3.12
C VAL A 264 -3.12 -10.20 1.64
N GLN A 265 -2.06 -9.82 0.93
CA GLN A 265 -2.09 -9.35 -0.46
C GLN A 265 -1.47 -10.41 -1.38
N ALA A 266 -2.30 -11.10 -2.17
CA ALA A 266 -1.88 -12.22 -3.03
C ALA A 266 -0.95 -11.81 -4.19
N TYR A 267 -0.83 -10.53 -4.52
CA TYR A 267 0.12 -10.09 -5.53
C TYR A 267 1.59 -10.18 -5.09
N LEU A 268 1.85 -10.44 -3.80
CA LEU A 268 3.18 -10.69 -3.27
C LEU A 268 3.50 -12.19 -3.31
N PRO A 269 4.67 -12.61 -3.81
CA PRO A 269 5.11 -14.01 -3.72
C PRO A 269 5.15 -14.50 -2.27
N ASP A 270 5.70 -13.71 -1.35
CA ASP A 270 5.86 -13.99 0.07
C ASP A 270 4.57 -13.88 0.90
N ALA A 271 3.41 -13.59 0.26
CA ALA A 271 2.09 -13.69 0.91
C ALA A 271 1.82 -15.08 1.50
N TYR A 272 2.43 -16.12 0.94
CA TYR A 272 2.40 -17.48 1.48
C TYR A 272 3.04 -17.57 2.86
N ASP A 273 4.19 -16.95 3.04
CA ASP A 273 4.91 -16.93 4.32
C ASP A 273 4.16 -16.09 5.35
N PHE A 274 3.59 -14.95 4.96
CA PHE A 274 2.73 -14.14 5.82
C PHE A 274 1.48 -14.91 6.27
N GLN A 275 0.85 -15.66 5.38
CA GLN A 275 -0.28 -16.51 5.73
C GLN A 275 0.15 -17.63 6.68
N THR A 276 1.33 -18.23 6.45
CA THR A 276 1.89 -19.28 7.33
C THR A 276 2.05 -18.74 8.74
N GLU A 277 2.69 -17.60 8.88
CA GLU A 277 2.94 -16.96 10.17
C GLU A 277 1.63 -16.62 10.90
N LEU A 278 0.59 -16.17 10.17
CA LEU A 278 -0.75 -15.92 10.73
C LEU A 278 -1.45 -17.20 11.18
N ILE A 279 -1.36 -18.28 10.39
CA ILE A 279 -1.96 -19.59 10.75
C ILE A 279 -1.31 -20.15 12.01
N GLU A 280 0.02 -20.11 12.09
CA GLU A 280 0.76 -20.59 13.27
C GLU A 280 0.43 -19.76 14.52
N PHE A 281 0.43 -18.45 14.39
CA PHE A 281 0.02 -17.55 15.47
C PHE A 281 -1.41 -17.82 15.94
N ALA A 282 -2.36 -17.98 15.00
CA ALA A 282 -3.76 -18.26 15.32
C ALA A 282 -3.94 -19.61 15.99
N LYS A 283 -3.24 -20.66 15.53
CA LYS A 283 -3.25 -21.99 16.13
C LYS A 283 -2.73 -21.96 17.57
N ALA A 284 -1.57 -21.35 17.81
CA ALA A 284 -1.01 -21.19 19.15
C ALA A 284 -1.97 -20.44 20.08
N ARG A 285 -2.51 -19.31 19.62
CA ARG A 285 -3.45 -18.48 20.37
C ARG A 285 -4.72 -19.24 20.78
N VAL A 286 -5.34 -19.96 19.84
CA VAL A 286 -6.57 -20.74 20.10
C VAL A 286 -6.28 -21.96 21.00
N ALA A 287 -5.14 -22.62 20.83
CA ALA A 287 -4.71 -23.71 21.71
C ALA A 287 -4.56 -23.26 23.18
N GLU A 288 -4.17 -22.02 23.42
CA GLU A 288 -4.11 -21.40 24.75
C GLU A 288 -5.49 -20.89 25.24
N GLY A 289 -6.57 -21.13 24.49
CA GLY A 289 -7.93 -20.69 24.81
C GLY A 289 -8.21 -19.23 24.45
N GLY A 290 -7.48 -18.65 23.52
CA GLY A 290 -7.73 -17.32 22.96
C GLY A 290 -8.74 -17.35 21.82
N ALA A 291 -9.25 -16.16 21.42
CA ALA A 291 -10.17 -16.03 20.31
C ALA A 291 -9.47 -16.25 18.94
N PRO A 292 -10.17 -16.79 17.92
CA PRO A 292 -9.68 -16.82 16.54
C PRO A 292 -9.49 -15.41 16.01
N ILE A 293 -8.68 -15.29 14.98
CA ILE A 293 -8.45 -14.03 14.24
C ILE A 293 -9.02 -14.13 12.83
N LYS A 294 -9.04 -13.03 12.09
CA LYS A 294 -9.52 -13.00 10.71
C LYS A 294 -8.43 -12.51 9.75
N MET A 295 -8.30 -13.18 8.62
CA MET A 295 -7.50 -12.74 7.49
C MET A 295 -8.43 -12.30 6.35
N ARG A 296 -8.29 -11.07 5.87
CA ARG A 296 -8.89 -10.64 4.60
C ARG A 296 -7.89 -10.90 3.49
N LEU A 297 -8.22 -11.78 2.57
CA LEU A 297 -7.40 -12.08 1.40
C LEU A 297 -7.82 -11.15 0.24
N VAL A 298 -6.88 -10.32 -0.20
CA VAL A 298 -7.06 -9.41 -1.35
C VAL A 298 -6.06 -9.77 -2.45
N LYS A 299 -6.31 -9.35 -3.69
CA LYS A 299 -5.33 -9.51 -4.78
C LYS A 299 -4.16 -8.53 -4.62
N GLY A 300 -4.44 -7.28 -4.32
CA GLY A 300 -3.48 -6.18 -4.13
C GLY A 300 -3.94 -4.93 -4.87
N CYS A 301 -3.57 -3.74 -4.37
CA CYS A 301 -4.05 -2.48 -4.93
C CYS A 301 -2.96 -1.44 -5.23
N ASN A 302 -1.69 -1.71 -4.90
CA ASN A 302 -0.60 -0.75 -5.04
C ASN A 302 0.40 -1.12 -6.16
N LEU A 303 -0.03 -1.91 -7.14
CA LEU A 303 0.81 -2.46 -8.22
C LEU A 303 1.65 -1.39 -8.92
N GLU A 304 1.04 -0.28 -9.30
CA GLU A 304 1.72 0.80 -10.02
C GLU A 304 2.75 1.51 -9.11
N MET A 305 2.38 1.77 -7.86
CA MET A 305 3.27 2.42 -6.89
C MET A 305 4.49 1.55 -6.58
N GLU A 306 4.30 0.24 -6.34
CA GLU A 306 5.38 -0.71 -6.10
C GLU A 306 6.33 -0.79 -7.30
N THR A 307 5.77 -0.80 -8.52
CA THR A 307 6.55 -0.82 -9.76
C THR A 307 7.38 0.45 -9.94
N VAL A 308 6.79 1.61 -9.69
CA VAL A 308 7.48 2.90 -9.82
C VAL A 308 8.58 3.03 -8.76
N ILE A 309 8.30 2.72 -7.50
CA ILE A 309 9.28 2.80 -6.41
C ILE A 309 10.44 1.85 -6.68
N SER A 310 10.17 0.60 -7.06
CA SER A 310 11.19 -0.39 -7.37
C SER A 310 12.08 0.07 -8.53
N SER A 311 11.49 0.59 -9.59
CA SER A 311 12.23 1.14 -10.74
C SER A 311 13.12 2.32 -10.36
N LEU A 312 12.61 3.26 -9.55
CA LEU A 312 13.38 4.43 -9.10
C LEU A 312 14.55 4.07 -8.18
N ARG A 313 14.43 2.96 -7.43
CA ARG A 313 15.42 2.48 -6.47
C ARG A 313 16.37 1.43 -7.03
N GLY A 314 16.11 0.95 -8.24
CA GLY A 314 16.83 -0.18 -8.83
C GLY A 314 16.56 -1.51 -8.12
N TRP A 315 15.47 -1.62 -7.39
CA TRP A 315 15.09 -2.84 -6.69
C TRP A 315 14.31 -3.80 -7.58
N PRO A 316 14.38 -5.11 -7.35
CA PRO A 316 13.41 -6.03 -7.93
C PRO A 316 11.99 -5.65 -7.50
N ASN A 317 11.04 -5.72 -8.43
CA ASN A 317 9.65 -5.45 -8.11
C ASN A 317 9.13 -6.53 -7.14
N PRO A 318 8.55 -6.19 -5.97
CA PRO A 318 8.13 -7.18 -4.99
C PRO A 318 6.89 -7.96 -5.41
N ILE A 319 6.18 -7.51 -6.45
CA ILE A 319 4.92 -8.12 -6.89
C ILE A 319 5.13 -9.16 -7.99
N ARG A 320 4.17 -10.04 -8.14
CA ARG A 320 4.15 -11.02 -9.22
C ARG A 320 4.06 -10.35 -10.58
N PRO A 321 4.75 -10.89 -11.61
CA PRO A 321 4.92 -10.21 -12.90
C PRO A 321 3.64 -10.19 -13.75
N SER A 322 2.69 -11.11 -13.51
CA SER A 322 1.47 -11.20 -14.31
C SER A 322 0.21 -11.32 -13.46
N LYS A 323 -0.92 -10.97 -14.08
CA LYS A 323 -2.25 -11.08 -13.47
C LYS A 323 -2.63 -12.54 -13.20
N GLU A 324 -2.24 -13.45 -14.09
CA GLU A 324 -2.48 -14.89 -13.97
C GLU A 324 -1.75 -15.45 -12.75
N GLU A 325 -0.51 -15.02 -12.50
CA GLU A 325 0.22 -15.43 -11.29
C GLU A 325 -0.39 -14.86 -10.01
N VAL A 326 -0.90 -13.63 -10.04
CA VAL A 326 -1.63 -13.04 -8.91
C VAL A 326 -2.89 -13.84 -8.62
N ASP A 327 -3.66 -14.19 -9.66
CA ASP A 327 -4.89 -14.96 -9.52
C ASP A 327 -4.58 -16.39 -9.06
N ALA A 328 -3.55 -17.02 -9.58
CA ALA A 328 -3.09 -18.34 -9.17
C ALA A 328 -2.69 -18.37 -7.68
N ASN A 329 -1.91 -17.37 -7.23
CA ASN A 329 -1.53 -17.25 -5.83
C ASN A 329 -2.77 -17.00 -4.93
N TYR A 330 -3.71 -16.19 -5.41
CA TYR A 330 -4.98 -15.98 -4.70
C TYR A 330 -5.74 -17.30 -4.49
N LEU A 331 -5.85 -18.16 -5.51
CA LEU A 331 -6.49 -19.47 -5.42
C LEU A 331 -5.74 -20.40 -4.45
N HIS A 332 -4.41 -20.43 -4.53
CA HIS A 332 -3.56 -21.21 -3.63
C HIS A 332 -3.76 -20.82 -2.15
N LEU A 333 -3.75 -19.52 -1.87
CA LEU A 333 -3.96 -18.99 -0.52
C LEU A 333 -5.40 -19.24 -0.01
N LEU A 334 -6.40 -19.23 -0.90
CA LEU A 334 -7.79 -19.61 -0.58
C LEU A 334 -7.89 -21.07 -0.14
N GLU A 335 -7.32 -21.99 -0.90
CA GLU A 335 -7.33 -23.42 -0.58
C GLU A 335 -6.78 -23.67 0.83
N ARG A 336 -5.62 -23.10 1.08
CA ARG A 336 -4.94 -23.24 2.36
C ARG A 336 -5.72 -22.65 3.52
N ALA A 337 -6.32 -21.45 3.34
CA ALA A 337 -7.12 -20.80 4.38
C ALA A 337 -8.40 -21.55 4.72
N LEU A 338 -9.02 -22.21 3.74
CA LEU A 338 -10.31 -22.91 3.90
C LEU A 338 -10.16 -24.35 4.39
N MET A 339 -8.94 -24.89 4.52
CA MET A 339 -8.73 -26.18 5.20
C MET A 339 -9.32 -26.13 6.60
N PRO A 340 -10.04 -27.17 7.08
CA PRO A 340 -10.76 -27.14 8.36
C PRO A 340 -9.90 -26.78 9.57
N GLU A 341 -8.66 -27.27 9.60
CA GLU A 341 -7.69 -27.01 10.67
C GLU A 341 -7.19 -25.56 10.71
N ASN A 342 -7.27 -24.85 9.59
CA ASN A 342 -6.87 -23.46 9.47
C ASN A 342 -8.08 -22.52 9.63
N ALA A 343 -9.19 -22.83 8.95
CA ALA A 343 -10.38 -21.97 8.93
C ALA A 343 -10.99 -21.75 10.32
N ARG A 344 -10.91 -22.75 11.21
CA ARG A 344 -11.42 -22.66 12.59
C ARG A 344 -10.68 -21.65 13.46
N VAL A 345 -9.40 -21.38 13.16
CA VAL A 345 -8.56 -20.48 13.96
C VAL A 345 -8.28 -19.17 13.25
N LEU A 346 -8.27 -19.19 11.92
CA LEU A 346 -8.03 -18.03 11.04
C LEU A 346 -9.22 -17.88 10.08
N HIS A 347 -10.24 -17.13 10.49
CA HIS A 347 -11.41 -16.88 9.66
C HIS A 347 -11.03 -16.13 8.39
N LEU A 348 -11.75 -16.38 7.29
CA LEU A 348 -11.41 -15.82 5.98
C LEU A 348 -12.42 -14.78 5.52
N GLY A 349 -11.91 -13.60 5.14
CA GLY A 349 -12.59 -12.62 4.30
C GLY A 349 -12.13 -12.77 2.85
N VAL A 350 -13.01 -13.24 1.98
CA VAL A 350 -12.77 -13.39 0.54
C VAL A 350 -13.07 -12.06 -0.15
N ALA A 351 -12.05 -11.24 -0.36
CA ALA A 351 -12.20 -9.93 -0.99
C ALA A 351 -12.07 -10.04 -2.51
N SER A 352 -13.19 -10.11 -3.20
CA SER A 352 -13.22 -10.23 -4.66
C SER A 352 -14.57 -9.84 -5.26
N HIS A 353 -14.54 -9.29 -6.49
CA HIS A 353 -15.70 -9.15 -7.38
C HIS A 353 -15.66 -10.14 -8.54
N ASN A 354 -14.60 -10.95 -8.66
CA ASN A 354 -14.45 -11.93 -9.73
C ASN A 354 -15.32 -13.16 -9.44
N LEU A 355 -16.28 -13.44 -10.32
CA LEU A 355 -17.24 -14.54 -10.18
C LEU A 355 -16.55 -15.91 -10.04
N PHE A 356 -15.45 -16.13 -10.75
CA PHE A 356 -14.71 -17.39 -10.72
C PHE A 356 -14.01 -17.60 -9.37
N SER A 357 -13.32 -16.56 -8.85
CA SER A 357 -12.70 -16.61 -7.54
C SER A 357 -13.71 -16.81 -6.41
N ILE A 358 -14.88 -16.19 -6.52
CA ILE A 358 -16.01 -16.34 -5.59
C ILE A 358 -16.56 -17.75 -5.64
N ALA A 359 -16.81 -18.29 -6.84
CA ALA A 359 -17.32 -19.64 -7.03
C ALA A 359 -16.35 -20.67 -6.46
N TYR A 360 -15.06 -20.50 -6.72
CA TYR A 360 -14.02 -21.38 -6.19
C TYR A 360 -13.98 -21.40 -4.66
N ALA A 361 -13.96 -20.23 -4.03
CA ALA A 361 -14.00 -20.11 -2.57
C ALA A 361 -15.26 -20.74 -1.96
N TYR A 362 -16.43 -20.52 -2.61
CA TYR A 362 -17.70 -21.12 -2.18
C TYR A 362 -17.65 -22.64 -2.20
N LEU A 363 -17.22 -23.22 -3.32
CA LEU A 363 -17.17 -24.68 -3.50
C LEU A 363 -16.22 -25.33 -2.49
N LEU A 364 -15.06 -24.74 -2.26
CA LEU A 364 -14.10 -25.18 -1.22
C LEU A 364 -14.74 -25.17 0.17
N ALA A 365 -15.34 -24.02 0.54
CA ALA A 365 -15.95 -23.84 1.86
C ALA A 365 -17.10 -24.81 2.12
N GLN A 366 -17.94 -25.09 1.10
CA GLN A 366 -19.02 -26.08 1.18
C GLN A 366 -18.46 -27.49 1.38
N LYS A 367 -17.47 -27.87 0.58
CA LYS A 367 -16.88 -29.21 0.64
C LYS A 367 -16.16 -29.50 1.93
N TYR A 368 -15.47 -28.50 2.46
CA TYR A 368 -14.77 -28.63 3.75
C TYR A 368 -15.64 -28.40 4.98
N GLY A 369 -16.89 -27.96 4.79
CA GLY A 369 -17.78 -27.59 5.90
C GLY A 369 -17.27 -26.38 6.69
N THR A 370 -16.61 -25.44 6.01
CA THR A 370 -15.96 -24.26 6.63
C THR A 370 -16.65 -22.93 6.28
N ALA A 371 -17.83 -22.99 5.67
CA ALA A 371 -18.59 -21.80 5.25
C ALA A 371 -18.90 -20.83 6.42
N GLU A 372 -19.05 -21.33 7.63
CA GLU A 372 -19.27 -20.52 8.83
C GLU A 372 -18.07 -19.66 9.23
N TYR A 373 -16.85 -20.01 8.77
CA TYR A 373 -15.61 -19.27 9.03
C TYR A 373 -15.24 -18.31 7.89
N MET A 374 -16.10 -18.19 6.87
CA MET A 374 -15.85 -17.38 5.68
C MET A 374 -16.89 -16.28 5.52
N THR A 375 -16.46 -15.12 5.02
CA THR A 375 -17.32 -14.02 4.56
C THR A 375 -16.85 -13.56 3.18
N PHE A 376 -17.77 -13.16 2.29
CA PHE A 376 -17.42 -12.43 1.08
C PHE A 376 -17.32 -10.95 1.39
N GLU A 377 -16.23 -10.31 0.99
CA GLU A 377 -15.99 -8.89 1.21
C GLU A 377 -15.94 -8.14 -0.12
N MET A 378 -16.77 -7.13 -0.27
CA MET A 378 -16.93 -6.38 -1.51
C MET A 378 -16.91 -4.89 -1.26
N LEU A 379 -16.68 -4.10 -2.31
CA LEU A 379 -16.66 -2.66 -2.19
C LEU A 379 -18.10 -2.11 -2.34
N GLU A 380 -18.47 -1.20 -1.45
CA GLU A 380 -19.75 -0.48 -1.53
C GLU A 380 -19.85 0.27 -2.86
N GLY A 381 -20.98 0.15 -3.54
CA GLY A 381 -21.30 0.91 -4.75
C GLY A 381 -20.66 0.40 -6.06
N MET A 382 -19.86 -0.68 -6.05
CA MET A 382 -19.17 -1.12 -7.27
C MET A 382 -19.87 -2.27 -8.02
N ALA A 383 -20.48 -3.20 -7.36
CA ALA A 383 -21.15 -4.35 -7.97
C ALA A 383 -22.34 -4.77 -7.12
N ASN A 384 -23.31 -3.88 -6.93
CA ASN A 384 -24.40 -4.09 -6.01
C ASN A 384 -25.26 -5.31 -6.33
N HIS A 385 -25.46 -5.64 -7.60
CA HIS A 385 -26.15 -6.85 -8.05
C HIS A 385 -25.42 -8.12 -7.58
N LEU A 386 -24.09 -8.10 -7.48
CA LEU A 386 -23.30 -9.26 -7.08
C LEU A 386 -23.42 -9.54 -5.58
N TRP A 387 -23.29 -8.53 -4.71
CA TRP A 387 -23.45 -8.77 -3.29
C TRP A 387 -24.90 -9.17 -2.93
N ARG A 388 -25.91 -8.63 -3.64
CA ARG A 388 -27.30 -9.08 -3.47
C ARG A 388 -27.46 -10.53 -3.88
N ALA A 389 -26.87 -10.93 -5.02
CA ALA A 389 -26.90 -12.33 -5.45
C ALA A 389 -26.22 -13.25 -4.42
N GLN A 390 -25.10 -12.86 -3.84
CA GLN A 390 -24.43 -13.60 -2.78
C GLN A 390 -25.34 -13.76 -1.55
N SER A 391 -25.96 -12.68 -1.10
CA SER A 391 -26.91 -12.70 0.03
C SER A 391 -28.12 -13.60 -0.25
N MET A 392 -28.69 -13.55 -1.45
CA MET A 392 -29.78 -14.43 -1.86
C MET A 392 -29.39 -15.92 -1.89
N LEU A 393 -28.12 -16.22 -2.16
CA LEU A 393 -27.58 -17.58 -2.12
C LEU A 393 -27.19 -18.02 -0.70
N GLY A 394 -27.52 -17.22 0.33
CA GLY A 394 -27.29 -17.54 1.75
C GLY A 394 -25.85 -17.27 2.22
N ASN A 395 -25.04 -16.58 1.43
CA ASN A 395 -23.67 -16.24 1.81
C ASN A 395 -23.63 -14.99 2.70
N ARG A 396 -22.70 -14.98 3.66
CA ARG A 396 -22.44 -13.81 4.50
C ARG A 396 -21.58 -12.80 3.73
N VAL A 397 -22.08 -11.57 3.63
CA VAL A 397 -21.43 -10.48 2.89
C VAL A 397 -21.11 -9.31 3.81
N ILE A 398 -19.92 -8.75 3.64
CA ILE A 398 -19.49 -7.51 4.28
C ILE A 398 -19.13 -6.53 3.18
N LEU A 399 -19.66 -5.30 3.24
CA LEU A 399 -19.29 -4.23 2.33
C LEU A 399 -18.24 -3.32 2.98
N TYR A 400 -17.16 -3.11 2.26
CA TYR A 400 -16.14 -2.10 2.60
C TYR A 400 -16.70 -0.72 2.20
N THR A 401 -17.06 0.07 3.20
CA THR A 401 -17.83 1.29 3.07
C THR A 401 -16.96 2.51 3.33
N PRO A 402 -16.43 3.16 2.28
CA PRO A 402 -15.65 4.38 2.44
C PRO A 402 -16.56 5.54 2.86
N VAL A 403 -16.15 6.24 3.91
CA VAL A 403 -16.87 7.40 4.43
C VAL A 403 -15.97 8.63 4.52
N VAL A 404 -16.53 9.80 4.28
CA VAL A 404 -15.82 11.08 4.38
C VAL A 404 -16.77 12.21 4.71
N LYS A 405 -16.32 13.21 5.47
CA LYS A 405 -17.05 14.46 5.66
C LYS A 405 -17.03 15.28 4.37
N ASN A 406 -18.13 15.97 4.06
CA ASN A 406 -18.24 16.79 2.85
C ASN A 406 -17.12 17.83 2.71
N GLU A 407 -16.65 18.39 3.82
CA GLU A 407 -15.55 19.36 3.88
C GLU A 407 -14.19 18.76 3.51
N HIS A 408 -14.03 17.43 3.67
CA HIS A 408 -12.82 16.66 3.36
C HIS A 408 -12.95 15.80 2.11
N PHE A 409 -13.91 16.12 1.23
CA PHE A 409 -14.17 15.33 0.01
C PHE A 409 -12.92 15.18 -0.89
N LEU A 410 -11.96 16.11 -0.81
CA LEU A 410 -10.67 15.99 -1.50
C LEU A 410 -9.95 14.66 -1.17
N ASN A 411 -10.04 14.21 0.09
CA ASN A 411 -9.44 12.95 0.53
C ASN A 411 -10.07 11.71 -0.14
N ALA A 412 -11.27 11.88 -0.72
CA ALA A 412 -11.96 10.81 -1.43
C ALA A 412 -11.57 10.72 -2.91
N VAL A 413 -10.96 11.76 -3.48
CA VAL A 413 -10.64 11.80 -4.92
C VAL A 413 -9.65 10.71 -5.29
N SER A 414 -8.59 10.53 -4.52
CA SER A 414 -7.60 9.47 -4.75
C SER A 414 -8.24 8.07 -4.70
N TYR A 415 -9.16 7.85 -3.75
CA TYR A 415 -9.91 6.61 -3.68
C TYR A 415 -10.77 6.38 -4.92
N LEU A 416 -11.50 7.41 -5.37
CA LEU A 416 -12.36 7.33 -6.57
C LEU A 416 -11.55 7.09 -7.85
N VAL A 417 -10.40 7.76 -7.98
CA VAL A 417 -9.51 7.57 -9.15
C VAL A 417 -9.02 6.13 -9.21
N ARG A 418 -8.54 5.57 -8.09
CA ARG A 418 -8.13 4.15 -8.05
C ARG A 418 -9.28 3.20 -8.41
N ARG A 419 -10.52 3.47 -7.94
CA ARG A 419 -11.69 2.66 -8.33
C ARG A 419 -11.98 2.76 -9.82
N MET A 420 -11.86 3.93 -10.42
CA MET A 420 -12.01 4.08 -11.88
C MET A 420 -10.90 3.37 -12.65
N ASP A 421 -9.67 3.42 -12.16
CA ASP A 421 -8.54 2.70 -12.79
C ASP A 421 -8.77 1.19 -12.75
N GLU A 422 -9.14 0.65 -11.60
CA GLU A 422 -9.49 -0.76 -11.46
C GLU A 422 -10.64 -1.19 -12.39
N ASN A 423 -11.72 -0.39 -12.45
CA ASN A 423 -12.88 -0.68 -13.30
C ASN A 423 -12.61 -0.59 -14.80
N THR A 424 -11.47 -0.03 -15.20
CA THR A 424 -11.12 0.19 -16.61
C THR A 424 -9.76 -0.41 -16.99
N ALA A 425 -9.09 -1.13 -16.08
CA ALA A 425 -7.84 -1.84 -16.36
C ALA A 425 -8.11 -3.04 -17.28
N PRO A 426 -7.34 -3.25 -18.36
CA PRO A 426 -7.62 -4.29 -19.36
C PRO A 426 -7.74 -5.70 -18.79
N ASP A 427 -6.93 -6.02 -17.78
CA ASP A 427 -6.87 -7.37 -17.19
C ASP A 427 -7.81 -7.55 -15.98
N ASN A 428 -8.55 -6.51 -15.60
CA ASN A 428 -9.44 -6.58 -14.44
C ASN A 428 -10.77 -7.21 -14.81
N PHE A 429 -11.24 -8.13 -13.97
CA PHE A 429 -12.56 -8.76 -14.13
C PHE A 429 -13.70 -7.74 -14.33
N LEU A 430 -13.70 -6.64 -13.57
CA LEU A 430 -14.75 -5.63 -13.62
C LEU A 430 -14.86 -4.96 -15.00
N THR A 431 -13.75 -4.76 -15.69
CA THR A 431 -13.72 -4.21 -17.07
C THR A 431 -14.54 -5.07 -18.04
N HIS A 432 -14.39 -6.39 -17.92
CA HIS A 432 -15.11 -7.34 -18.77
C HIS A 432 -16.52 -7.63 -18.27
N SER A 433 -16.80 -7.43 -16.98
CA SER A 433 -18.09 -7.73 -16.36
C SER A 433 -19.25 -6.86 -16.87
N PHE A 434 -18.95 -5.67 -17.40
CA PHE A 434 -19.99 -4.74 -17.89
C PHE A 434 -20.77 -5.26 -19.11
N ASN A 435 -20.16 -6.13 -19.92
CA ASN A 435 -20.78 -6.76 -21.09
C ASN A 435 -20.77 -8.29 -20.97
N LEU A 436 -20.50 -8.82 -19.79
CA LEU A 436 -20.38 -10.26 -19.57
C LEU A 436 -21.70 -10.96 -19.83
N ARG A 437 -21.68 -11.95 -20.73
CA ARG A 437 -22.78 -12.87 -20.99
C ARG A 437 -22.19 -14.25 -21.29
N PRO A 438 -22.87 -15.33 -20.91
CA PRO A 438 -22.48 -16.68 -21.32
C PRO A 438 -22.34 -16.81 -22.86
N ASN A 439 -21.33 -17.54 -23.30
CA ASN A 439 -21.01 -17.77 -24.72
C ASN A 439 -20.63 -16.49 -25.50
N THR A 440 -20.00 -15.52 -24.83
CA THR A 440 -19.37 -14.35 -25.47
C THR A 440 -17.84 -14.41 -25.34
N LYS A 441 -17.14 -13.60 -26.14
CA LYS A 441 -15.67 -13.49 -26.08
C LYS A 441 -15.19 -13.06 -24.69
N GLU A 442 -15.93 -12.19 -24.00
CA GLU A 442 -15.62 -11.76 -22.64
C GLU A 442 -15.73 -12.92 -21.65
N TRP A 443 -16.73 -13.77 -21.80
CA TRP A 443 -16.90 -14.97 -20.99
C TRP A 443 -15.75 -15.95 -21.22
N ASP A 444 -15.44 -16.22 -22.49
CA ASP A 444 -14.35 -17.15 -22.86
C ASP A 444 -12.99 -16.63 -22.36
N PHE A 445 -12.75 -15.31 -22.46
CA PHE A 445 -11.54 -14.67 -21.95
C PHE A 445 -11.40 -14.86 -20.42
N LEU A 446 -12.44 -14.54 -19.65
CA LEU A 446 -12.41 -14.67 -18.20
C LEU A 446 -12.33 -16.13 -17.74
N SER A 447 -13.02 -17.06 -18.44
CA SER A 447 -12.89 -18.50 -18.18
C SER A 447 -11.47 -18.97 -18.41
N LYS A 448 -10.87 -18.57 -19.52
CA LYS A 448 -9.48 -18.91 -19.85
C LYS A 448 -8.48 -18.34 -18.84
N GLN A 449 -8.65 -17.09 -18.44
CA GLN A 449 -7.81 -16.46 -17.40
C GLN A 449 -7.88 -17.25 -16.07
N PHE A 450 -9.08 -17.70 -15.68
CA PHE A 450 -9.23 -18.54 -14.49
C PHE A 450 -8.59 -19.94 -14.68
N GLU A 451 -8.77 -20.58 -15.83
CA GLU A 451 -8.18 -21.88 -16.15
C GLU A 451 -6.65 -21.84 -16.09
N ASP A 452 -6.05 -20.77 -16.64
CA ASP A 452 -4.59 -20.57 -16.63
C ASP A 452 -4.08 -20.36 -15.20
N ALA A 453 -4.76 -19.54 -14.41
CA ALA A 453 -4.45 -19.36 -12.99
C ALA A 453 -4.60 -20.66 -12.19
N TYR A 454 -5.65 -21.43 -12.44
CA TYR A 454 -5.90 -22.71 -11.78
C TYR A 454 -4.82 -23.73 -12.12
N ALA A 455 -4.36 -23.79 -13.37
CA ALA A 455 -3.32 -24.73 -13.80
C ALA A 455 -1.95 -24.45 -13.16
N MET A 456 -1.62 -23.19 -12.89
CA MET A 456 -0.31 -22.80 -12.36
C MET A 456 -0.26 -22.64 -10.83
N LYS A 457 -1.37 -22.64 -10.10
CA LYS A 457 -1.46 -22.28 -8.68
C LYS A 457 -0.55 -23.08 -7.74
N ASP A 458 -0.27 -24.35 -8.06
CA ASP A 458 0.57 -25.23 -7.25
C ASP A 458 2.05 -25.24 -7.69
N GLN A 459 2.41 -24.42 -8.71
CA GLN A 459 3.76 -24.38 -9.28
C GLN A 459 4.47 -23.03 -9.03
N LEU A 460 3.80 -22.11 -8.33
CA LEU A 460 4.33 -20.78 -8.08
C LEU A 460 5.48 -20.78 -7.08
N SER A 461 6.51 -19.99 -7.36
CA SER A 461 7.51 -19.66 -6.34
C SER A 461 6.88 -18.74 -5.28
N HIS A 462 7.19 -19.02 -4.02
CA HIS A 462 6.78 -18.17 -2.89
C HIS A 462 7.93 -17.27 -2.38
N VAL A 463 9.09 -17.35 -3.04
CA VAL A 463 10.26 -16.56 -2.65
C VAL A 463 10.10 -15.12 -3.13
N SER A 464 10.27 -14.17 -2.20
CA SER A 464 10.31 -12.75 -2.53
C SER A 464 11.47 -12.45 -3.49
N PRO A 465 11.26 -11.64 -4.54
CA PRO A 465 12.36 -11.18 -5.40
C PRO A 465 13.26 -10.16 -4.68
N ARG A 466 12.82 -9.58 -3.56
CA ARG A 466 13.55 -8.61 -2.73
C ARG A 466 14.41 -9.35 -1.72
N THR A 467 15.66 -9.66 -2.09
CA THR A 467 16.58 -10.49 -1.28
C THR A 467 17.88 -9.80 -0.92
N GLN A 468 18.00 -8.48 -1.15
CA GLN A 468 19.23 -7.75 -0.85
C GLN A 468 19.64 -7.93 0.63
N ASN A 469 20.92 -8.24 0.86
CA ASN A 469 21.47 -8.38 2.21
C ASN A 469 22.82 -7.68 2.30
N ARG A 470 22.85 -6.55 2.98
CA ARG A 470 24.06 -5.72 3.18
C ARG A 470 24.99 -6.24 4.28
N ASN A 471 24.58 -7.26 5.06
CA ASN A 471 25.47 -7.94 5.99
C ASN A 471 26.45 -8.90 5.29
N LEU A 472 26.16 -9.29 4.04
CA LEU A 472 27.05 -10.12 3.26
C LEU A 472 28.25 -9.31 2.77
N PRO A 473 29.46 -9.93 2.69
CA PRO A 473 30.63 -9.28 2.10
C PRO A 473 30.33 -8.75 0.69
N TYR A 474 30.85 -7.57 0.40
CA TYR A 474 30.70 -6.99 -0.93
C TYR A 474 31.42 -7.84 -1.98
N THR A 475 30.75 -8.13 -3.07
CA THR A 475 31.36 -8.81 -4.22
C THR A 475 31.74 -7.77 -5.28
N PRO A 476 33.05 -7.59 -5.58
CA PRO A 476 33.47 -6.62 -6.58
C PRO A 476 32.85 -6.88 -7.97
N VAL A 477 32.38 -5.81 -8.58
CA VAL A 477 31.81 -5.85 -9.92
C VAL A 477 32.93 -5.62 -10.94
N PRO A 478 33.08 -6.46 -11.99
CA PRO A 478 34.07 -6.27 -13.03
C PRO A 478 33.74 -5.03 -13.88
N PRO A 479 34.74 -4.38 -14.50
CA PRO A 479 34.49 -3.29 -15.44
C PRO A 479 33.51 -3.69 -16.55
N ALA A 480 32.58 -2.80 -16.86
CA ALA A 480 31.57 -2.99 -17.89
C ALA A 480 31.52 -1.77 -18.83
N ASP A 481 31.13 -1.97 -20.09
CA ASP A 481 31.05 -0.90 -21.12
C ASP A 481 29.98 0.14 -20.79
N VAL A 482 28.97 -0.25 -20.01
CA VAL A 482 27.88 0.64 -19.59
C VAL A 482 27.88 0.77 -18.09
N LEU A 483 28.00 1.99 -17.59
CA LEU A 483 27.88 2.27 -16.16
C LEU A 483 26.42 2.03 -15.72
N LYS A 484 26.26 1.12 -14.76
CA LYS A 484 24.98 0.92 -14.05
C LYS A 484 25.16 1.34 -12.60
N ASN A 485 24.26 2.20 -12.14
CA ASN A 485 24.20 2.51 -10.71
C ASN A 485 23.83 1.26 -9.93
N GLU A 486 24.43 1.09 -8.77
CA GLU A 486 24.05 0.06 -7.82
C GLU A 486 22.65 0.38 -7.27
N PRO A 487 21.79 -0.65 -7.04
CA PRO A 487 20.51 -0.44 -6.38
C PRO A 487 20.66 0.23 -5.00
N ASP A 488 19.74 1.12 -4.67
CA ASP A 488 19.66 1.70 -3.33
C ASP A 488 19.62 0.59 -2.26
N THR A 489 20.11 0.88 -1.05
CA THR A 489 19.92 -0.06 0.05
C THR A 489 18.45 -0.19 0.39
N ASP A 490 17.97 -1.43 0.38
CA ASP A 490 16.58 -1.76 0.66
C ASP A 490 16.36 -1.89 2.17
N PHE A 491 16.00 -0.78 2.81
CA PHE A 491 15.76 -0.74 4.26
C PHE A 491 14.42 -1.36 4.67
N ASP A 492 13.56 -1.73 3.73
CA ASP A 492 12.31 -2.44 4.03
C ASP A 492 12.58 -3.90 4.46
N LEU A 493 13.76 -4.41 4.12
CA LEU A 493 14.18 -5.75 4.47
C LEU A 493 14.78 -5.82 5.89
N PRO A 494 14.32 -6.75 6.76
CA PRO A 494 14.78 -6.84 8.15
C PRO A 494 16.30 -6.94 8.31
N GLN A 495 16.97 -7.72 7.43
CA GLN A 495 18.43 -7.89 7.47
C GLN A 495 19.18 -6.58 7.19
N ASN A 496 18.64 -5.70 6.34
CA ASN A 496 19.26 -4.39 6.07
C ASN A 496 18.94 -3.36 7.17
N GLN A 497 17.83 -3.52 7.89
CA GLN A 497 17.56 -2.74 9.09
C GLN A 497 18.54 -3.08 10.22
N GLU A 498 18.90 -4.37 10.37
CA GLU A 498 19.91 -4.80 11.30
C GLU A 498 21.30 -4.25 10.93
N TRP A 499 21.66 -4.33 9.65
CA TRP A 499 22.90 -3.78 9.13
C TRP A 499 23.03 -2.27 9.41
N VAL A 500 22.01 -1.46 9.15
CA VAL A 500 22.08 -0.02 9.38
C VAL A 500 22.14 0.32 10.88
N ARG A 501 21.47 -0.46 11.75
CA ARG A 501 21.58 -0.30 13.20
C ARG A 501 23.02 -0.54 13.70
N SER A 502 23.70 -1.55 13.15
CA SER A 502 25.11 -1.79 13.48
C SER A 502 26.03 -0.62 13.10
N ILE A 503 25.75 0.01 11.93
CA ILE A 503 26.48 1.20 11.49
C ILE A 503 26.25 2.36 12.46
N PHE A 504 24.99 2.66 12.80
CA PHE A 504 24.68 3.74 13.72
C PHE A 504 25.29 3.51 15.11
N SER A 505 25.27 2.28 15.63
CA SER A 505 25.92 1.93 16.88
C SER A 505 27.43 2.15 16.84
N LYS A 506 28.09 1.85 15.71
CA LYS A 506 29.53 2.05 15.51
C LYS A 506 29.92 3.53 15.48
N TRP A 507 29.11 4.36 14.83
CA TRP A 507 29.42 5.75 14.54
C TRP A 507 28.84 6.76 15.55
N LYS A 508 27.88 6.35 16.38
CA LYS A 508 27.38 7.17 17.48
C LYS A 508 28.39 7.18 18.63
N LYS A 509 29.11 8.29 18.77
CA LYS A 509 30.07 8.47 19.85
C LYS A 509 29.38 9.05 21.08
N ASP A 510 29.86 8.71 22.28
CA ASP A 510 29.37 9.22 23.56
C ASP A 510 30.23 10.33 24.18
N GLY A 511 31.31 10.72 23.49
CA GLY A 511 32.24 11.74 23.92
C GLY A 511 33.26 11.26 24.95
N THR A 512 33.27 9.99 25.33
CA THR A 512 34.26 9.42 26.26
C THR A 512 35.58 9.06 25.59
N GLU A 513 35.56 8.83 24.27
CA GLU A 513 36.75 8.53 23.46
C GLU A 513 37.43 9.80 22.97
N GLN A 514 38.75 9.76 22.85
CA GLN A 514 39.47 10.85 22.19
C GLN A 514 39.14 10.89 20.70
N PRO A 515 38.93 12.10 20.11
CA PRO A 515 38.64 12.23 18.69
C PRO A 515 39.76 11.62 17.83
N GLU A 516 39.38 10.93 16.76
CA GLU A 516 40.34 10.43 15.77
C GLU A 516 40.98 11.61 15.03
N ILE A 517 42.33 11.60 14.89
CA ILE A 517 43.04 12.61 14.12
C ILE A 517 43.14 12.14 12.67
N ILE A 518 42.53 12.88 11.75
CA ILE A 518 42.62 12.64 10.32
C ILE A 518 43.81 13.39 9.74
N PRO A 519 44.88 12.69 9.33
CA PRO A 519 46.10 13.34 8.80
C PRO A 519 45.88 13.82 7.35
N LEU A 520 46.76 14.68 6.87
CA LEU A 520 46.92 14.97 5.44
C LEU A 520 47.71 13.86 4.75
N GLN A 521 47.32 13.53 3.55
CA GLN A 521 48.08 12.66 2.65
C GLN A 521 48.73 13.54 1.56
N ILE A 522 50.03 13.71 1.61
CA ILE A 522 50.80 14.55 0.67
C ILE A 522 51.73 13.65 -0.15
N GLY A 523 51.29 13.22 -1.31
CA GLY A 523 51.98 12.16 -2.08
C GLY A 523 52.04 10.85 -1.26
N ALA A 524 53.23 10.35 -0.95
CA ALA A 524 53.43 9.15 -0.14
C ALA A 524 53.53 9.44 1.38
N GLU A 525 53.54 10.71 1.78
CA GLU A 525 53.73 11.12 3.19
C GLU A 525 52.39 11.31 3.90
N THR A 526 52.25 10.79 5.10
CA THR A 526 51.11 11.05 6.01
C THR A 526 51.56 12.12 7.03
N VAL A 527 50.85 13.26 7.07
CA VAL A 527 51.26 14.43 7.88
C VAL A 527 50.14 14.80 8.86
N VAL A 528 50.44 14.79 10.16
CA VAL A 528 49.57 15.32 11.20
C VAL A 528 49.96 16.77 11.46
N CYS A 529 49.01 17.70 11.29
CA CYS A 529 49.23 19.12 11.48
C CYS A 529 48.87 19.57 12.92
N GLU A 530 49.52 20.66 13.39
CA GLU A 530 49.12 21.33 14.65
C GLU A 530 47.73 21.99 14.49
N SER A 531 47.49 22.65 13.34
CA SER A 531 46.18 23.22 13.01
C SER A 531 45.24 22.12 12.60
N ARG A 532 44.11 22.00 13.32
CA ARG A 532 43.10 20.99 13.09
C ARG A 532 41.71 21.60 13.14
N TYR A 533 40.78 21.04 12.35
CA TYR A 533 39.38 21.41 12.36
C TYR A 533 38.57 20.29 13.02
N PRO A 534 37.84 20.58 14.13
CA PRO A 534 37.01 19.59 14.77
C PRO A 534 35.71 19.38 14.01
N TYR A 535 35.32 18.11 13.78
CA TYR A 535 34.02 17.72 13.32
C TYR A 535 33.21 17.14 14.49
N THR A 536 32.07 17.76 14.78
CA THR A 536 31.20 17.38 15.90
C THR A 536 29.95 16.67 15.40
N ASP A 537 29.40 15.76 16.22
CA ASP A 537 28.10 15.11 15.98
C ASP A 537 26.95 16.09 16.29
N ARG A 538 26.39 16.65 15.24
CA ARG A 538 25.30 17.63 15.34
C ARG A 538 23.92 16.99 15.67
N CYS A 539 23.86 15.68 15.81
CA CYS A 539 22.65 14.96 16.18
C CYS A 539 22.48 14.80 17.68
N GLN A 540 23.52 15.11 18.46
CA GLN A 540 23.49 15.02 19.92
C GLN A 540 23.24 16.40 20.52
N ASP A 541 22.58 16.44 21.68
CA ASP A 541 22.29 17.68 22.40
C ASP A 541 23.60 18.38 22.88
N ASP A 542 24.63 17.58 23.20
CA ASP A 542 25.99 18.04 23.46
C ASP A 542 26.87 17.77 22.25
N GLU A 543 27.61 18.77 21.77
CA GLU A 543 28.50 18.64 20.62
C GLU A 543 29.68 17.71 20.94
N VAL A 544 29.53 16.45 20.58
CA VAL A 544 30.58 15.43 20.71
C VAL A 544 31.52 15.52 19.52
N CYS A 545 32.82 15.73 19.75
CA CYS A 545 33.83 15.72 18.70
C CYS A 545 34.08 14.30 18.21
N ILE A 546 33.82 14.06 16.91
CA ILE A 546 33.97 12.76 16.26
C ILE A 546 35.39 12.56 15.76
N CYS A 547 35.95 13.58 15.10
CA CYS A 547 37.31 13.59 14.59
C CYS A 547 37.87 15.01 14.46
N GLU A 548 39.18 15.12 14.42
CA GLU A 548 39.91 16.35 14.11
C GLU A 548 40.64 16.20 12.78
N MET A 549 40.35 17.02 11.79
CA MET A 549 40.99 16.96 10.48
C MET A 549 42.15 17.94 10.42
N SER A 550 43.36 17.46 10.12
CA SER A 550 44.55 18.28 9.90
C SER A 550 44.31 19.29 8.77
N GLN A 551 44.71 20.55 9.00
CA GLN A 551 44.57 21.61 8.00
C GLN A 551 45.95 21.90 7.37
N ALA A 552 46.01 21.94 6.04
CA ALA A 552 47.23 22.27 5.30
C ALA A 552 47.57 23.74 5.41
N ASP A 553 48.84 24.05 5.68
CA ASP A 553 49.40 25.38 5.50
C ASP A 553 49.76 25.67 4.04
N SER A 554 50.15 26.92 3.74
CA SER A 554 50.49 27.35 2.39
C SER A 554 51.67 26.58 1.78
N ALA A 555 52.67 26.20 2.60
CA ALA A 555 53.84 25.46 2.12
C ALA A 555 53.43 24.00 1.73
N GLN A 556 52.56 23.41 2.51
CA GLN A 556 52.01 22.07 2.23
C GLN A 556 51.13 22.08 0.97
N VAL A 557 50.33 23.13 0.78
CA VAL A 557 49.52 23.31 -0.46
C VAL A 557 50.41 23.42 -1.68
N GLU A 558 51.48 24.24 -1.64
CA GLU A 558 52.46 24.36 -2.73
C GLU A 558 53.15 23.01 -3.03
N LYS A 559 53.49 22.25 -1.97
CA LYS A 559 54.05 20.88 -2.12
C LYS A 559 53.07 19.96 -2.83
N ILE A 560 51.78 19.99 -2.46
CA ILE A 560 50.73 19.20 -3.10
C ILE A 560 50.62 19.54 -4.59
N ILE A 561 50.61 20.84 -4.93
CA ILE A 561 50.53 21.31 -6.32
C ILE A 561 51.74 20.81 -7.11
N GLY A 562 52.97 20.97 -6.55
CA GLY A 562 54.21 20.51 -7.21
C GLY A 562 54.21 18.99 -7.48
N ILE A 563 53.70 18.18 -6.54
CA ILE A 563 53.54 16.73 -6.75
C ILE A 563 52.54 16.43 -7.84
N ALA A 564 51.40 17.15 -7.87
CA ALA A 564 50.37 16.96 -8.89
C ALA A 564 50.88 17.35 -10.30
N GLU A 565 51.67 18.42 -10.40
CA GLU A 565 52.35 18.85 -11.62
C GLU A 565 53.40 17.85 -12.11
N ALA A 566 54.17 17.29 -11.21
CA ALA A 566 55.20 16.29 -11.53
C ALA A 566 54.62 14.95 -12.03
N ASP A 567 53.35 14.66 -11.71
CA ASP A 567 52.63 13.43 -12.06
C ASP A 567 53.46 12.14 -11.84
N PRO A 568 53.93 11.88 -10.62
CA PRO A 568 54.82 10.74 -10.33
C PRO A 568 54.16 9.39 -10.60
N ALA A 569 52.81 9.33 -10.52
CA ALA A 569 52.05 8.13 -10.84
C ALA A 569 51.82 7.94 -12.36
N GLY A 570 52.18 8.92 -13.19
CA GLY A 570 52.04 8.84 -14.63
C GLY A 570 50.59 8.87 -15.14
N TRP A 571 49.65 9.43 -14.36
CA TRP A 571 48.21 9.49 -14.71
C TRP A 571 47.95 10.09 -16.09
N ARG A 572 48.71 11.11 -16.49
CA ARG A 572 48.56 11.75 -17.80
C ARG A 572 48.86 10.81 -18.97
N LYS A 573 49.65 9.76 -18.76
CA LYS A 573 50.06 8.77 -19.76
C LYS A 573 49.22 7.53 -19.79
N THR A 574 48.30 7.35 -18.81
CA THR A 574 47.42 6.19 -18.76
C THR A 574 46.44 6.18 -19.92
N THR A 575 46.16 5.01 -20.46
CA THR A 575 45.13 4.79 -21.50
C THR A 575 43.71 4.94 -20.92
N LEU A 576 42.71 5.06 -21.78
CA LEU A 576 41.30 5.11 -21.34
C LEU A 576 40.90 3.81 -20.62
N GLU A 577 41.39 2.67 -21.10
CA GLU A 577 41.14 1.35 -20.51
C GLU A 577 41.75 1.25 -19.11
N GLU A 578 42.95 1.75 -18.88
CA GLU A 578 43.61 1.78 -17.60
C GLU A 578 42.86 2.70 -16.62
N ARG A 579 42.46 3.90 -17.05
CA ARG A 579 41.65 4.81 -16.24
C ARG A 579 40.32 4.20 -15.87
N HIS A 580 39.64 3.56 -16.84
CA HIS A 580 38.39 2.87 -16.61
C HIS A 580 38.54 1.80 -15.53
N ARG A 581 39.57 0.95 -15.63
CA ARG A 581 39.86 -0.07 -14.61
C ARG A 581 40.12 0.51 -13.23
N ILE A 582 40.95 1.58 -13.14
CA ILE A 582 41.26 2.26 -11.87
C ILE A 582 40.00 2.87 -11.25
N MET A 583 39.14 3.52 -12.05
CA MET A 583 37.90 4.10 -11.56
C MET A 583 36.91 3.02 -11.09
N TYR A 584 36.83 1.89 -11.77
CA TYR A 584 36.02 0.76 -11.29
C TYR A 584 36.55 0.15 -9.97
N GLU A 585 37.86 0.05 -9.82
CA GLU A 585 38.46 -0.40 -8.56
C GLU A 585 38.15 0.59 -7.41
N ALA A 586 38.25 1.89 -7.66
CA ALA A 586 37.86 2.91 -6.69
C ALA A 586 36.38 2.81 -6.33
N ALA A 587 35.49 2.63 -7.32
CA ALA A 587 34.05 2.45 -7.10
C ALA A 587 33.75 1.18 -6.25
N ASN A 588 34.44 0.07 -6.53
CA ASN A 588 34.32 -1.17 -5.76
C ASN A 588 34.75 -0.97 -4.29
N ARG A 589 35.85 -0.24 -4.05
CA ARG A 589 36.30 0.07 -2.68
C ARG A 589 35.31 0.96 -1.94
N LEU A 590 34.75 1.98 -2.61
CA LEU A 590 33.71 2.83 -2.02
C LEU A 590 32.45 2.02 -1.67
N ALA A 591 32.07 1.07 -2.52
CA ALA A 591 30.93 0.18 -2.28
C ALA A 591 31.18 -0.77 -1.10
N ASP A 592 32.40 -1.30 -0.95
CA ASP A 592 32.79 -2.14 0.17
C ASP A 592 32.78 -1.37 1.51
N MET A 593 33.21 -0.11 1.49
CA MET A 593 33.22 0.81 2.64
C MET A 593 31.88 1.53 2.87
N ARG A 594 30.80 1.17 2.16
CA ARG A 594 29.52 1.88 2.18
C ARG A 594 28.99 2.14 3.59
N GLY A 595 29.05 1.15 4.47
CA GLY A 595 28.57 1.28 5.85
C GLY A 595 29.30 2.37 6.61
N ASP A 596 30.63 2.41 6.52
CA ASP A 596 31.45 3.43 7.18
C ASP A 596 31.23 4.82 6.57
N LEU A 597 31.09 4.91 5.25
CA LEU A 597 30.79 6.18 4.57
C LEU A 597 29.44 6.75 5.01
N ILE A 598 28.40 5.91 5.08
CA ILE A 598 27.07 6.30 5.56
C ILE A 598 27.14 6.77 7.01
N GLY A 599 27.78 5.99 7.88
CA GLY A 599 27.90 6.31 9.31
C GLY A 599 28.65 7.61 9.55
N CYS A 600 29.81 7.77 8.91
CA CYS A 600 30.61 9.00 9.01
C CYS A 600 29.84 10.22 8.50
N MET A 601 29.20 10.12 7.32
CA MET A 601 28.41 11.22 6.77
C MET A 601 27.23 11.60 7.68
N CYS A 602 26.53 10.61 8.26
CA CYS A 602 25.46 10.87 9.21
C CYS A 602 25.99 11.60 10.45
N ALA A 603 27.13 11.17 11.00
CA ALA A 603 27.73 11.75 12.19
C ALA A 603 28.16 13.22 11.98
N VAL A 604 28.85 13.52 10.87
CA VAL A 604 29.40 14.88 10.64
C VAL A 604 28.41 15.88 10.06
N THR A 605 27.33 15.41 9.42
CA THR A 605 26.32 16.29 8.77
C THR A 605 25.05 16.50 9.59
N GLY A 606 24.90 15.84 10.72
CA GLY A 606 23.67 15.82 11.49
C GLY A 606 22.64 14.87 10.90
N GLY A 607 23.09 13.73 10.36
CA GLY A 607 22.23 12.71 9.78
C GLY A 607 21.30 12.02 10.78
N ILE A 608 20.57 11.03 10.30
CA ILE A 608 19.43 10.43 11.00
C ILE A 608 19.90 9.43 12.06
N TYR A 609 19.96 9.85 13.32
CA TYR A 609 20.21 8.94 14.45
C TYR A 609 18.96 8.59 15.27
N THR A 610 17.89 9.37 15.18
CA THR A 610 16.68 9.17 15.95
C THR A 610 15.42 9.22 15.08
N ALA A 611 14.33 8.64 15.56
CA ALA A 611 13.02 8.69 14.90
C ALA A 611 12.55 10.13 14.60
N LYS A 612 12.88 11.09 15.45
CA LYS A 612 12.57 12.52 15.25
C LYS A 612 13.25 13.09 14.00
N GLN A 613 14.38 12.55 13.60
CA GLN A 613 15.18 13.01 12.46
C GLN A 613 14.93 12.18 11.20
N ALA A 614 14.44 10.95 11.33
CA ALA A 614 14.07 10.08 10.22
C ALA A 614 12.98 10.66 9.30
N THR A 615 12.24 11.66 9.78
CA THR A 615 11.20 12.37 9.03
C THR A 615 11.68 13.41 8.05
N ALA A 616 12.92 13.84 8.19
CA ALA A 616 13.52 14.71 7.19
C ALA A 616 13.94 13.86 5.97
N ASN A 617 13.02 13.60 5.04
CA ASN A 617 13.28 13.11 3.67
C ASN A 617 14.33 13.95 2.89
N ARG A 618 15.09 14.81 3.56
CA ARG A 618 16.07 15.72 2.97
C ARG A 618 17.45 15.10 2.75
N TYR A 619 17.76 13.99 3.40
CA TYR A 619 19.08 13.37 3.28
C TYR A 619 18.95 11.94 2.77
N ARG A 620 18.61 11.83 1.49
CA ARG A 620 18.92 10.61 0.74
C ARG A 620 20.45 10.56 0.62
N LEU A 621 21.10 9.82 1.51
CA LEU A 621 22.48 9.42 1.35
C LEU A 621 22.53 8.39 0.21
N ASN A 622 22.39 8.87 -1.01
CA ASN A 622 22.73 8.12 -2.20
C ASN A 622 24.26 8.15 -2.32
N VAL A 623 24.93 7.24 -1.62
CA VAL A 623 26.37 6.99 -1.81
C VAL A 623 26.64 6.42 -3.22
N ASN A 624 25.57 6.10 -3.96
CA ASN A 624 25.61 5.52 -5.31
C ASN A 624 25.36 6.56 -6.43
N ARG A 625 25.43 7.88 -6.13
CA ARG A 625 25.43 8.92 -7.18
C ARG A 625 26.78 9.58 -7.32
#